data_5c3b482049cca0d3e996bb8a09a3fba0
#
_entry.id   5c3b482049cca0d3e996bb8a09a3fba0
#
_cell.length_a   1.000
_cell.length_b   1.000
_cell.length_c   1.000
_cell.angle_alpha   90.00
_cell.angle_beta   90.00
_cell.angle_gamma   90.00
#
_symmetry.space_group_name_H-M   'P 1'
#
loop_
_entity.id
_entity.type
_entity.pdbx_description
1 polymer ?
#
loop_
_entity_poly.entity_id
_entity_poly.type
_entity_poly.pdbx_seq_one_letter_code
_entity_poly.pdbx_strand_id
1 'polypeptide(L)'
;LVRKVLITEDVYYDGEFDKKEFYLSVLLNRSSSKNMIIYSTEGGVDIEAVAENTPELIFNEEVDPGTGILPFQSRKIAFNLGLKGQAFKNMSKFITNLYNAYVNSDASLFEINPVLKASDDKIIAVDSKVTIDENALFRHKDYESLRDLNEENPVEVEARENGLNYVDLDGNV
;
A
#
# COMPACT_ATOMS: atom_id res chain seq x y z
N LEU A 1 2.83 3.85 25.29
CA LEU A 1 4.27 4.08 25.50
C LEU A 1 5.02 3.63 24.24
N VAL A 2 5.74 4.54 23.57
CA VAL A 2 6.54 4.18 22.38
C VAL A 2 7.64 3.21 22.78
N ARG A 3 7.69 2.03 22.14
CA ARG A 3 8.67 0.96 22.44
C ARG A 3 9.72 0.80 21.35
N LYS A 4 9.38 1.14 20.11
CA LYS A 4 10.27 1.05 18.95
C LYS A 4 10.12 2.30 18.10
N VAL A 5 11.18 2.73 17.44
CA VAL A 5 11.19 3.78 16.44
C VAL A 5 11.98 3.29 15.24
N LEU A 6 11.50 3.60 14.05
CA LEU A 6 12.23 3.38 12.81
C LEU A 6 13.06 4.64 12.50
N ILE A 7 14.36 4.48 12.34
CA ILE A 7 15.25 5.56 11.90
C ILE A 7 15.62 5.28 10.45
N THR A 8 15.28 6.22 9.58
CA THR A 8 15.53 6.11 8.14
C THR A 8 16.42 7.24 7.65
N GLU A 9 16.94 7.08 6.46
CA GLU A 9 17.60 8.16 5.71
C GLU A 9 16.58 9.26 5.38
N ASP A 10 16.99 10.54 5.41
CA ASP A 10 16.13 11.62 4.96
C ASP A 10 15.95 11.55 3.44
N VAL A 11 14.70 11.41 3.01
CA VAL A 11 14.33 11.30 1.59
C VAL A 11 13.78 12.61 1.01
N TYR A 12 13.63 13.67 1.85
CA TYR A 12 13.13 14.98 1.46
C TYR A 12 14.25 15.99 1.13
N TYR A 13 15.40 15.48 0.72
CA TYR A 13 16.56 16.30 0.34
C TYR A 13 16.28 17.26 -0.83
N ASP A 14 17.02 18.36 -0.90
CA ASP A 14 16.94 19.31 -2.00
C ASP A 14 17.67 18.79 -3.24
N GLY A 15 17.18 19.18 -4.43
CA GLY A 15 17.72 18.74 -5.71
C GLY A 15 17.15 19.52 -6.89
N GLU A 16 17.28 18.95 -8.09
CA GLU A 16 16.98 19.63 -9.36
C GLU A 16 15.46 19.81 -9.59
N PHE A 17 14.65 18.87 -9.12
CA PHE A 17 13.21 18.84 -9.43
C PHE A 17 12.35 19.02 -8.19
N ASP A 18 11.11 19.50 -8.39
CA ASP A 18 10.12 19.60 -7.32
C ASP A 18 9.78 18.24 -6.73
N LYS A 19 9.68 18.18 -5.42
CA LYS A 19 9.17 17.01 -4.68
C LYS A 19 7.66 16.97 -4.80
N LYS A 20 7.09 15.76 -4.92
CA LYS A 20 5.64 15.56 -4.92
C LYS A 20 5.27 14.25 -4.26
N GLU A 21 4.23 14.28 -3.46
CA GLU A 21 3.67 13.11 -2.77
C GLU A 21 2.45 12.59 -3.52
N PHE A 22 2.29 11.27 -3.52
CA PHE A 22 1.19 10.54 -4.14
C PHE A 22 0.67 9.47 -3.18
N TYR A 23 -0.54 9.04 -3.42
CA TYR A 23 -1.13 7.86 -2.80
C TYR A 23 -1.15 6.70 -3.79
N LEU A 24 -0.78 5.50 -3.33
CA LEU A 24 -0.91 4.25 -4.07
C LEU A 24 -1.30 3.11 -3.14
N SER A 25 -2.32 2.35 -3.50
CA SER A 25 -2.66 1.10 -2.81
C SER A 25 -3.05 0.01 -3.79
N VAL A 26 -2.88 -1.24 -3.36
CA VAL A 26 -3.36 -2.43 -4.06
C VAL A 26 -4.22 -3.24 -3.10
N LEU A 27 -5.40 -3.62 -3.54
CA LEU A 27 -6.35 -4.41 -2.75
C LEU A 27 -7.21 -5.31 -3.65
N LEU A 28 -7.93 -6.25 -3.05
CA LEU A 28 -8.90 -7.09 -3.76
C LEU A 28 -10.25 -6.38 -3.88
N ASN A 29 -10.70 -6.14 -5.10
CA ASN A 29 -12.10 -5.78 -5.36
C ASN A 29 -12.95 -7.06 -5.40
N ARG A 30 -13.67 -7.30 -4.32
CA ARG A 30 -14.49 -8.53 -4.17
C ARG A 30 -15.66 -8.59 -5.14
N SER A 31 -16.20 -7.44 -5.56
CA SER A 31 -17.35 -7.40 -6.48
C SER A 31 -16.97 -7.81 -7.91
N SER A 32 -15.78 -7.47 -8.37
CA SER A 32 -15.27 -7.86 -9.70
C SER A 32 -14.34 -9.08 -9.65
N SER A 33 -13.97 -9.57 -8.45
CA SER A 33 -12.98 -10.64 -8.24
C SER A 33 -11.62 -10.32 -8.91
N LYS A 34 -11.26 -9.05 -8.94
CA LYS A 34 -9.99 -8.56 -9.51
C LYS A 34 -9.19 -7.81 -8.45
N ASN A 35 -7.90 -7.74 -8.65
CA ASN A 35 -7.08 -6.81 -7.90
C ASN A 35 -7.33 -5.40 -8.41
N MET A 36 -7.27 -4.41 -7.53
CA MET A 36 -7.48 -3.01 -7.87
C MET A 36 -6.34 -2.17 -7.33
N ILE A 37 -5.78 -1.32 -8.18
CA ILE A 37 -4.83 -0.29 -7.78
C ILE A 37 -5.61 1.01 -7.64
N ILE A 38 -5.63 1.58 -6.44
CA ILE A 38 -6.18 2.91 -6.17
C ILE A 38 -5.00 3.88 -6.08
N TYR A 39 -5.14 5.04 -6.71
CA TYR A 39 -4.08 6.04 -6.74
C TYR A 39 -4.63 7.46 -6.79
N SER A 40 -3.88 8.39 -6.20
CA SER A 40 -4.22 9.81 -6.16
C SER A 40 -2.97 10.69 -6.29
N THR A 41 -3.19 11.91 -6.79
CA THR A 41 -2.18 12.98 -6.77
C THR A 41 -2.04 13.62 -5.40
N GLU A 42 -2.93 13.28 -4.45
CA GLU A 42 -2.94 13.74 -3.08
C GLU A 42 -2.34 12.65 -2.19
N GLY A 43 -1.06 12.80 -1.84
CA GLY A 43 -0.34 11.90 -0.93
C GLY A 43 -0.06 12.59 0.41
N GLY A 44 0.31 11.78 1.43
CA GLY A 44 0.62 12.28 2.76
C GLY A 44 -0.59 12.82 3.54
N VAL A 45 -1.80 12.55 3.05
CA VAL A 45 -3.06 12.97 3.66
C VAL A 45 -3.99 11.78 3.84
N ASP A 46 -5.06 11.96 4.61
CA ASP A 46 -6.11 10.96 4.78
C ASP A 46 -6.87 10.78 3.46
N ILE A 47 -6.75 9.61 2.85
CA ILE A 47 -7.37 9.30 1.56
C ILE A 47 -8.90 9.22 1.66
N GLU A 48 -9.46 8.88 2.82
CA GLU A 48 -10.89 8.84 3.06
C GLU A 48 -11.48 10.25 3.00
N ALA A 49 -10.78 11.23 3.58
CA ALA A 49 -11.15 12.63 3.47
C ALA A 49 -11.05 13.15 2.03
N VAL A 50 -10.08 12.69 1.24
CA VAL A 50 -9.99 13.01 -0.20
C VAL A 50 -11.18 12.39 -0.95
N ALA A 51 -11.56 11.15 -0.63
CA ALA A 51 -12.71 10.47 -1.25
C ALA A 51 -14.04 11.19 -0.98
N GLU A 52 -14.20 11.78 0.19
CA GLU A 52 -15.39 12.53 0.56
C GLU A 52 -15.45 13.92 -0.08
N ASN A 53 -14.33 14.64 -0.11
CA ASN A 53 -14.30 16.05 -0.51
C ASN A 53 -13.97 16.28 -1.99
N THR A 54 -13.10 15.43 -2.57
CA THR A 54 -12.57 15.56 -3.94
C THR A 54 -12.45 14.18 -4.62
N PRO A 55 -13.54 13.41 -4.76
CA PRO A 55 -13.51 12.04 -5.30
C PRO A 55 -12.93 11.94 -6.72
N GLU A 56 -12.97 13.05 -7.49
CA GLU A 56 -12.39 13.12 -8.83
C GLU A 56 -10.86 13.03 -8.85
N LEU A 57 -10.19 13.19 -7.70
CA LEU A 57 -8.74 13.02 -7.55
C LEU A 57 -8.35 11.57 -7.22
N ILE A 58 -9.33 10.69 -7.01
CA ILE A 58 -9.09 9.27 -6.77
C ILE A 58 -9.36 8.49 -8.05
N PHE A 59 -8.35 7.79 -8.49
CA PHE A 59 -8.39 6.94 -9.67
C PHE A 59 -8.26 5.48 -9.27
N ASN A 60 -8.77 4.60 -10.12
CA ASN A 60 -8.61 3.17 -9.96
C ASN A 60 -8.24 2.49 -11.28
N GLU A 61 -7.53 1.37 -11.17
CA GLU A 61 -7.17 0.50 -12.28
C GLU A 61 -7.35 -0.96 -11.85
N GLU A 62 -8.24 -1.68 -12.51
CA GLU A 62 -8.43 -3.11 -12.27
C GLU A 62 -7.34 -3.94 -12.97
N VAL A 63 -6.81 -4.90 -12.24
CA VAL A 63 -5.81 -5.85 -12.73
C VAL A 63 -6.36 -7.26 -12.59
N ASP A 64 -6.42 -7.99 -13.69
CA ASP A 64 -6.82 -9.39 -13.68
C ASP A 64 -5.72 -10.23 -12.99
N PRO A 65 -6.04 -10.99 -11.93
CA PRO A 65 -5.03 -11.75 -11.18
C PRO A 65 -4.40 -12.86 -12.01
N GLY A 66 -5.08 -13.35 -13.05
CA GLY A 66 -4.55 -14.39 -13.94
C GLY A 66 -3.47 -13.90 -14.90
N THR A 67 -3.53 -12.61 -15.29
CA THR A 67 -2.53 -12.00 -16.17
C THR A 67 -1.52 -11.14 -15.44
N GLY A 68 -1.87 -10.69 -14.22
CA GLY A 68 -1.10 -9.71 -13.47
C GLY A 68 -1.12 -8.32 -14.11
N ILE A 69 -0.34 -7.39 -13.54
CA ILE A 69 -0.26 -6.03 -14.06
C ILE A 69 0.45 -5.99 -15.42
N LEU A 70 -0.20 -5.37 -16.39
CA LEU A 70 0.35 -5.21 -17.73
C LEU A 70 1.12 -3.89 -17.86
N PRO A 71 2.19 -3.83 -18.69
CA PRO A 71 3.02 -2.64 -18.82
C PRO A 71 2.27 -1.37 -19.24
N PHE A 72 1.14 -1.47 -19.94
CA PHE A 72 0.34 -0.31 -20.31
C PHE A 72 -0.42 0.26 -19.11
N GLN A 73 -0.82 -0.58 -18.15
CA GLN A 73 -1.55 -0.15 -16.94
C GLN A 73 -0.64 0.67 -16.03
N SER A 74 0.58 0.19 -15.75
CA SER A 74 1.54 0.95 -14.94
C SER A 74 1.91 2.30 -15.60
N ARG A 75 2.02 2.35 -16.94
CA ARG A 75 2.24 3.60 -17.67
C ARG A 75 1.00 4.52 -17.62
N LYS A 76 -0.21 3.98 -17.75
CA LYS A 76 -1.46 4.74 -17.62
C LYS A 76 -1.56 5.42 -16.25
N ILE A 77 -1.26 4.69 -15.18
CA ILE A 77 -1.25 5.23 -13.81
C ILE A 77 -0.22 6.36 -13.70
N ALA A 78 1.03 6.12 -14.12
CA ALA A 78 2.08 7.13 -14.07
C ALA A 78 1.73 8.39 -14.89
N PHE A 79 1.05 8.23 -16.02
CA PHE A 79 0.54 9.33 -16.84
C PHE A 79 -0.55 10.12 -16.12
N ASN A 80 -1.52 9.45 -15.52
CA ASN A 80 -2.62 10.08 -14.79
C ASN A 80 -2.13 10.83 -13.54
N LEU A 81 -1.03 10.38 -12.92
CA LEU A 81 -0.33 11.09 -11.85
C LEU A 81 0.42 12.34 -12.35
N GLY A 82 0.37 12.63 -13.67
CA GLY A 82 0.98 13.82 -14.27
C GLY A 82 2.49 13.74 -14.45
N LEU A 83 3.09 12.57 -14.32
CA LEU A 83 4.53 12.39 -14.39
C LEU A 83 5.05 12.36 -15.84
N LYS A 84 6.29 12.82 -16.02
CA LYS A 84 7.00 12.89 -17.30
C LYS A 84 8.45 12.46 -17.14
N GLY A 85 9.14 12.26 -18.26
CA GLY A 85 10.59 12.02 -18.28
C GLY A 85 11.03 10.80 -17.48
N GLN A 86 12.03 10.99 -16.62
CA GLN A 86 12.58 9.90 -15.80
C GLN A 86 11.65 9.51 -14.66
N ALA A 87 10.97 10.47 -14.03
CA ALA A 87 9.98 10.18 -12.97
C ALA A 87 8.84 9.28 -13.48
N PHE A 88 8.36 9.49 -14.72
CA PHE A 88 7.37 8.61 -15.35
C PHE A 88 7.85 7.16 -15.46
N LYS A 89 9.10 6.96 -15.92
CA LYS A 89 9.68 5.61 -16.04
C LYS A 89 9.86 4.96 -14.68
N ASN A 90 10.35 5.70 -13.71
CA ASN A 90 10.56 5.24 -12.33
C ASN A 90 9.24 4.88 -11.67
N MET A 91 8.20 5.70 -11.81
CA MET A 91 6.86 5.42 -11.28
C MET A 91 6.24 4.18 -11.94
N SER A 92 6.36 4.03 -13.26
CA SER A 92 5.85 2.85 -13.96
C SER A 92 6.49 1.55 -13.43
N LYS A 93 7.80 1.59 -13.16
CA LYS A 93 8.51 0.47 -12.54
C LYS A 93 8.08 0.25 -11.09
N PHE A 94 7.92 1.33 -10.32
CA PHE A 94 7.49 1.28 -8.93
C PHE A 94 6.11 0.62 -8.79
N ILE A 95 5.14 1.01 -9.61
CA ILE A 95 3.78 0.44 -9.62
C ILE A 95 3.82 -1.06 -9.92
N THR A 96 4.63 -1.46 -10.91
CA THR A 96 4.80 -2.89 -11.23
C THR A 96 5.40 -3.66 -10.05
N ASN A 97 6.39 -3.08 -9.37
CA ASN A 97 7.01 -3.69 -8.20
C ASN A 97 6.04 -3.74 -7.00
N LEU A 98 5.25 -2.69 -6.78
CA LEU A 98 4.22 -2.67 -5.74
C LEU A 98 3.19 -3.78 -5.94
N TYR A 99 2.67 -3.93 -7.16
CA TYR A 99 1.74 -5.00 -7.48
C TYR A 99 2.36 -6.39 -7.26
N ASN A 100 3.61 -6.59 -7.68
CA ASN A 100 4.31 -7.84 -7.45
C ASN A 100 4.57 -8.10 -5.96
N ALA A 101 4.89 -7.07 -5.18
CA ALA A 101 5.05 -7.17 -3.73
C ALA A 101 3.72 -7.60 -3.08
N TYR A 102 2.59 -6.97 -3.46
CA TYR A 102 1.25 -7.32 -3.01
C TYR A 102 0.94 -8.81 -3.25
N VAL A 103 1.15 -9.28 -4.48
CA VAL A 103 0.86 -10.69 -4.82
C VAL A 103 1.80 -11.66 -4.10
N ASN A 104 3.11 -11.37 -4.07
CA ASN A 104 4.11 -12.27 -3.51
C ASN A 104 4.07 -12.36 -1.98
N SER A 105 3.55 -11.33 -1.31
CA SER A 105 3.36 -11.34 0.14
C SER A 105 2.01 -11.89 0.58
N ASP A 106 1.16 -12.30 -0.34
CA ASP A 106 -0.24 -12.67 -0.07
C ASP A 106 -0.97 -11.57 0.75
N ALA A 107 -0.71 -10.33 0.41
CA ALA A 107 -1.38 -9.22 1.08
C ALA A 107 -2.84 -9.09 0.63
N SER A 108 -3.72 -8.73 1.54
CA SER A 108 -5.10 -8.31 1.25
C SER A 108 -5.20 -6.80 1.00
N LEU A 109 -4.25 -6.04 1.54
CA LEU A 109 -4.02 -4.61 1.30
C LEU A 109 -2.52 -4.33 1.30
N PHE A 110 -2.05 -3.56 0.33
CA PHE A 110 -0.72 -2.97 0.33
C PHE A 110 -0.85 -1.49 -0.02
N GLU A 111 -0.74 -0.63 0.98
CA GLU A 111 -0.90 0.81 0.86
C GLU A 111 0.44 1.50 1.08
N ILE A 112 0.73 2.51 0.28
CA ILE A 112 1.89 3.40 0.44
C ILE A 112 1.38 4.83 0.43
N ASN A 113 1.55 5.51 1.57
CA ASN A 113 1.07 6.86 1.77
C ASN A 113 2.01 7.64 2.72
N PRO A 114 2.88 8.53 2.18
CA PRO A 114 2.99 8.87 0.78
C PRO A 114 3.97 8.00 -0.03
N VAL A 115 3.75 8.00 -1.35
CA VAL A 115 4.79 7.70 -2.34
C VAL A 115 5.43 9.01 -2.74
N LEU A 116 6.70 9.19 -2.47
CA LEU A 116 7.44 10.42 -2.78
C LEU A 116 8.10 10.35 -4.15
N LYS A 117 7.83 11.33 -5.01
CA LYS A 117 8.75 11.71 -6.08
C LYS A 117 9.79 12.64 -5.48
N ALA A 118 10.99 12.17 -5.31
CA ALA A 118 12.10 12.96 -4.79
C ALA A 118 12.64 13.97 -5.83
N SER A 119 13.49 14.85 -5.37
CA SER A 119 14.08 15.92 -6.17
C SER A 119 15.07 15.47 -7.25
N ASP A 120 15.41 14.17 -7.29
CA ASP A 120 16.22 13.51 -8.32
C ASP A 120 15.38 12.54 -9.20
N ASP A 121 14.07 12.74 -9.22
CA ASP A 121 13.09 11.88 -9.92
C ASP A 121 13.01 10.43 -9.43
N LYS A 122 13.66 10.06 -8.33
CA LYS A 122 13.42 8.78 -7.68
C LYS A 122 12.01 8.70 -7.13
N ILE A 123 11.45 7.51 -7.14
CA ILE A 123 10.15 7.22 -6.52
C ILE A 123 10.42 6.33 -5.30
N ILE A 124 9.97 6.81 -4.15
CA ILE A 124 10.31 6.24 -2.84
C ILE A 124 9.02 5.96 -2.05
N ALA A 125 8.91 4.79 -1.46
CA ALA A 125 7.92 4.51 -0.44
C ALA A 125 8.40 5.15 0.88
N VAL A 126 7.66 6.13 1.38
CA VAL A 126 8.01 6.80 2.64
C VAL A 126 7.43 6.05 3.82
N ASP A 127 6.17 5.66 3.70
CA ASP A 127 5.49 4.80 4.67
C ASP A 127 4.64 3.77 3.95
N SER A 128 4.38 2.64 4.63
CA SER A 128 3.57 1.57 4.07
C SER A 128 2.73 0.89 5.15
N LYS A 129 1.47 0.59 4.79
CA LYS A 129 0.56 -0.24 5.58
C LYS A 129 0.26 -1.50 4.78
N VAL A 130 0.62 -2.65 5.35
CA VAL A 130 0.44 -3.95 4.70
C VAL A 130 -0.40 -4.84 5.59
N THR A 131 -1.51 -5.34 5.04
CA THR A 131 -2.34 -6.36 5.70
C THR A 131 -2.15 -7.67 4.95
N ILE A 132 -1.64 -8.67 5.63
CA ILE A 132 -1.42 -10.01 5.07
C ILE A 132 -2.71 -10.82 5.20
N ASP A 133 -3.02 -11.63 4.19
CA ASP A 133 -4.11 -12.60 4.30
C ASP A 133 -3.70 -13.70 5.30
N GLU A 134 -4.39 -13.76 6.42
CA GLU A 134 -4.10 -14.74 7.48
C GLU A 134 -4.22 -16.19 6.99
N ASN A 135 -5.09 -16.44 6.01
CA ASN A 135 -5.21 -17.78 5.41
C ASN A 135 -3.98 -18.21 4.62
N ALA A 136 -3.09 -17.26 4.29
CA ALA A 136 -1.85 -17.51 3.56
C ALA A 136 -0.61 -17.61 4.47
N LEU A 137 -0.72 -17.33 5.77
CA LEU A 137 0.41 -17.29 6.71
C LEU A 137 1.18 -18.63 6.77
N PHE A 138 0.55 -19.75 6.48
CA PHE A 138 1.24 -21.03 6.41
C PHE A 138 2.37 -21.07 5.37
N ARG A 139 2.34 -20.18 4.37
CA ARG A 139 3.38 -19.99 3.34
C ARG A 139 4.47 -18.99 3.75
N HIS A 140 4.19 -18.16 4.76
CA HIS A 140 5.03 -17.06 5.21
C HIS A 140 5.37 -17.19 6.69
N LYS A 141 6.03 -18.28 7.07
CA LYS A 141 6.39 -18.55 8.47
C LYS A 141 7.32 -17.51 9.09
N ASP A 142 8.10 -16.82 8.26
CA ASP A 142 8.97 -15.72 8.65
C ASP A 142 8.19 -14.50 9.13
N TYR A 143 6.97 -14.28 8.66
CA TYR A 143 6.11 -13.15 9.08
C TYR A 143 5.68 -13.25 10.54
N GLU A 144 5.60 -14.45 11.09
CA GLU A 144 5.28 -14.64 12.50
C GLU A 144 6.27 -13.92 13.44
N SER A 145 7.52 -13.83 13.03
CA SER A 145 8.58 -13.11 13.78
C SER A 145 8.44 -11.59 13.72
N LEU A 146 7.67 -11.06 12.78
CA LEU A 146 7.45 -9.62 12.59
C LEU A 146 6.29 -9.09 13.42
N ARG A 147 5.48 -9.96 14.02
CA ARG A 147 4.34 -9.57 14.86
C ARG A 147 4.80 -8.78 16.08
N ASP A 148 4.08 -7.72 16.41
CA ASP A 148 4.21 -7.02 17.68
C ASP A 148 2.95 -7.27 18.53
N LEU A 149 2.99 -8.30 19.37
CA LEU A 149 1.87 -8.71 20.23
C LEU A 149 1.39 -7.62 21.18
N ASN A 150 2.18 -6.54 21.38
CA ASN A 150 1.78 -5.43 22.23
C ASN A 150 0.87 -4.42 21.50
N GLU A 151 0.83 -4.48 20.18
CA GLU A 151 -0.04 -3.64 19.33
C GLU A 151 -1.30 -4.39 18.88
N GLU A 152 -1.37 -5.71 19.13
CA GLU A 152 -2.54 -6.53 18.82
C GLU A 152 -3.56 -6.51 19.98
N ASN A 153 -4.83 -6.81 19.67
CA ASN A 153 -5.87 -6.98 20.69
C ASN A 153 -5.52 -8.20 21.59
N PRO A 154 -5.38 -8.03 22.91
CA PRO A 154 -4.97 -9.13 23.79
C PRO A 154 -5.91 -10.34 23.76
N VAL A 155 -7.22 -10.13 23.53
CA VAL A 155 -8.20 -11.21 23.45
C VAL A 155 -8.04 -12.02 22.16
N GLU A 156 -7.73 -11.34 21.05
CA GLU A 156 -7.43 -12.00 19.77
C GLU A 156 -6.13 -12.80 19.85
N VAL A 157 -5.12 -12.27 20.55
CA VAL A 157 -3.85 -12.96 20.79
C VAL A 157 -4.10 -14.25 21.61
N GLU A 158 -4.86 -14.15 22.72
CA GLU A 158 -5.20 -15.30 23.57
C GLU A 158 -6.02 -16.35 22.81
N ALA A 159 -7.00 -15.92 22.01
CA ALA A 159 -7.79 -16.82 21.18
C ALA A 159 -6.90 -17.58 20.19
N ARG A 160 -5.99 -16.91 19.52
CA ARG A 160 -5.06 -17.49 18.54
C ARG A 160 -4.10 -18.49 19.20
N GLU A 161 -3.56 -18.20 20.38
CA GLU A 161 -2.72 -19.13 21.15
C GLU A 161 -3.44 -20.43 21.49
N ASN A 162 -4.77 -20.37 21.62
CA ASN A 162 -5.63 -21.53 21.84
C ASN A 162 -6.21 -22.14 20.54
N GLY A 163 -5.72 -21.73 19.36
CA GLY A 163 -6.16 -22.24 18.07
C GLY A 163 -7.58 -21.80 17.67
N LEU A 164 -8.06 -20.70 18.23
CA LEU A 164 -9.37 -20.12 17.94
C LEU A 164 -9.24 -18.89 17.05
N ASN A 165 -10.21 -18.67 16.18
CA ASN A 165 -10.38 -17.42 15.46
C ASN A 165 -11.39 -16.55 16.21
N TYR A 166 -10.95 -15.40 16.68
CA TYR A 166 -11.77 -14.39 17.34
C TYR A 166 -11.47 -13.03 16.74
N VAL A 167 -12.49 -12.27 16.47
CA VAL A 167 -12.40 -10.87 16.01
C VAL A 167 -13.29 -10.04 16.90
N ASP A 168 -12.72 -9.03 17.54
CA ASP A 168 -13.47 -8.06 18.33
C ASP A 168 -14.12 -7.04 17.41
N LEU A 169 -15.43 -6.94 17.43
CA LEU A 169 -16.21 -6.05 16.59
C LEU A 169 -16.84 -4.95 17.42
N ASP A 170 -16.75 -3.71 16.94
CA ASP A 170 -17.49 -2.59 17.49
C ASP A 170 -18.99 -2.77 17.19
N GLY A 171 -19.75 -3.07 18.21
CA GLY A 171 -21.20 -3.23 18.09
C GLY A 171 -21.87 -3.60 19.38
N ASN A 172 -23.19 -3.48 19.41
CA ASN A 172 -24.04 -3.81 20.55
C ASN A 172 -25.09 -4.88 20.20
N VAL A 173 -24.86 -5.62 19.15
CA VAL A 173 -25.72 -6.72 18.67
C VAL A 173 -24.94 -8.03 18.65
#